data_943c76fef64e6a77bf1a7e6c8ea9b4fe
#
_entry.id   943c76fef64e6a77bf1a7e6c8ea9b4fe
#
_cell.length_a   1.000
_cell.length_b   1.000
_cell.length_c   1.000
_cell.angle_alpha   90.00
_cell.angle_beta   90.00
_cell.angle_gamma   90.00
#
_symmetry.space_group_name_H-M   'P 1'
#
loop_
_entity.id
_entity.type
_entity.pdbx_description
1 polymer ?
#
loop_
_entity_poly.entity_id
_entity_poly.type
_entity_poly.pdbx_seq_one_letter_code
_entity_poly.pdbx_strand_id
1 'polypeptide(L)'
;LEKPMRVPIETIASDMKLQVIEDIPLSDDLTYFGTIIFDNGNVLDKHRKITIRNAKRGTVYLDPRVSYERSVGTKRTTLAHECFHWYRHQPYHVLMKMIGSNDNLGRAIQCQIAANTTDSDKWKAVDWMEWQAKGVAPRILMPAKTTRLKVEQLLAAYGGADDASIAAYENVID
;
A
#
# COMPACT_ATOMS: atom_id res chain seq x y z
N LEU A 1 4.02 15.24 -15.58
CA LEU A 1 3.50 16.22 -14.60
C LEU A 1 4.41 17.44 -14.61
N GLU A 2 3.89 18.61 -15.03
CA GLU A 2 4.65 19.86 -15.09
C GLU A 2 4.51 20.71 -13.81
N LYS A 3 3.48 20.41 -13.01
CA LYS A 3 3.25 21.09 -11.73
C LYS A 3 3.30 20.08 -10.58
N PRO A 4 3.90 20.45 -9.43
CA PRO A 4 3.78 19.68 -8.22
C PRO A 4 2.31 19.57 -7.82
N MET A 5 1.81 18.36 -7.70
CA MET A 5 0.45 18.09 -7.25
C MET A 5 0.40 16.77 -6.51
N ARG A 6 -0.55 16.64 -5.62
CA ARG A 6 -0.83 15.39 -4.93
C ARG A 6 -1.24 14.32 -5.96
N VAL A 7 -0.59 13.17 -5.96
CA VAL A 7 -0.95 12.05 -6.84
C VAL A 7 -2.33 11.52 -6.44
N PRO A 8 -3.34 11.48 -7.32
CA PRO A 8 -4.69 11.06 -6.99
C PRO A 8 -4.78 9.53 -6.90
N ILE A 9 -4.19 8.93 -5.86
CA ILE A 9 -4.09 7.47 -5.73
C ILE A 9 -5.46 6.80 -5.61
N GLU A 10 -6.42 7.48 -5.03
CA GLU A 10 -7.80 7.02 -4.90
C GLU A 10 -8.48 6.91 -6.29
N THR A 11 -8.22 7.88 -7.16
CA THR A 11 -8.69 7.84 -8.56
C THR A 11 -7.99 6.73 -9.35
N ILE A 12 -6.67 6.59 -9.16
CA ILE A 12 -5.89 5.51 -9.78
C ILE A 12 -6.45 4.14 -9.38
N ALA A 13 -6.74 3.92 -8.10
CA ALA A 13 -7.36 2.68 -7.63
C ALA A 13 -8.72 2.43 -8.30
N SER A 14 -9.55 3.47 -8.41
CA SER A 14 -10.84 3.40 -9.10
C SER A 14 -10.70 3.07 -10.59
N ASP A 15 -9.75 3.69 -11.30
CA ASP A 15 -9.46 3.42 -12.71
C ASP A 15 -8.97 1.98 -12.93
N MET A 16 -8.23 1.43 -11.95
CA MET A 16 -7.82 0.03 -11.92
C MET A 16 -8.97 -0.92 -11.58
N LYS A 17 -10.20 -0.40 -11.37
CA LYS A 17 -11.41 -1.16 -10.99
C LYS A 17 -11.27 -1.86 -9.65
N LEU A 18 -10.51 -1.26 -8.75
CA LEU A 18 -10.41 -1.72 -7.37
C LEU A 18 -11.56 -1.16 -6.54
N GLN A 19 -12.14 -2.01 -5.70
CA GLN A 19 -13.07 -1.60 -4.66
C GLN A 19 -12.30 -1.40 -3.36
N VAL A 20 -12.27 -0.19 -2.84
CA VAL A 20 -11.62 0.11 -1.55
C VAL A 20 -12.65 0.07 -0.43
N ILE A 21 -12.38 -0.69 0.63
CA ILE A 21 -13.24 -0.88 1.80
C ILE A 21 -12.43 -0.54 3.05
N GLU A 22 -12.99 0.29 3.94
CA GLU A 22 -12.33 0.81 5.14
C GLU A 22 -13.21 0.61 6.39
N ASP A 23 -13.97 -0.46 6.47
CA ASP A 23 -14.98 -0.69 7.51
C ASP A 23 -14.61 -1.77 8.53
N ILE A 24 -13.52 -2.50 8.29
CA ILE A 24 -13.09 -3.59 9.16
C ILE A 24 -11.63 -3.46 9.60
N PRO A 25 -11.33 -3.60 10.91
CA PRO A 25 -9.96 -3.74 11.39
C PRO A 25 -9.30 -5.00 10.81
N LEU A 26 -8.04 -4.88 10.38
CA LEU A 26 -7.29 -5.98 9.78
C LEU A 26 -6.40 -6.74 10.77
N SER A 27 -6.16 -6.18 11.96
CA SER A 27 -5.46 -6.83 13.06
C SER A 27 -5.82 -6.15 14.37
N ASP A 28 -5.66 -6.85 15.51
CA ASP A 28 -5.96 -6.27 16.83
C ASP A 28 -5.00 -5.12 17.19
N ASP A 29 -3.72 -5.26 16.78
CA ASP A 29 -2.60 -4.41 17.14
C ASP A 29 -2.14 -3.44 16.04
N LEU A 30 -2.96 -3.27 14.98
CA LEU A 30 -2.61 -2.47 13.79
C LEU A 30 -1.28 -2.89 13.14
N THR A 31 -0.96 -4.20 13.14
CA THR A 31 0.21 -4.74 12.43
C THR A 31 -0.01 -4.72 10.91
N TYR A 32 -1.26 -4.80 10.46
CA TYR A 32 -1.64 -4.80 9.05
C TYR A 32 -2.42 -3.57 8.70
N PHE A 33 -1.94 -2.86 7.68
CA PHE A 33 -2.54 -1.61 7.19
C PHE A 33 -3.50 -1.83 6.04
N GLY A 34 -3.23 -2.82 5.20
CA GLY A 34 -4.04 -3.13 4.03
C GLY A 34 -3.91 -4.57 3.57
N THR A 35 -4.81 -4.97 2.69
CA THR A 35 -4.75 -6.24 1.96
C THR A 35 -5.49 -6.15 0.65
N ILE A 36 -4.91 -6.72 -0.41
CA ILE A 36 -5.54 -6.87 -1.73
C ILE A 36 -5.99 -8.32 -1.94
N ILE A 37 -7.18 -8.48 -2.51
CA ILE A 37 -7.80 -9.78 -2.78
C ILE A 37 -7.62 -10.15 -4.25
N PHE A 38 -6.92 -11.25 -4.52
CA PHE A 38 -6.66 -11.75 -5.87
C PHE A 38 -7.66 -12.80 -6.33
N ASP A 39 -8.38 -13.45 -5.42
CA ASP A 39 -9.40 -14.45 -5.75
C ASP A 39 -10.59 -14.38 -4.81
N ASN A 40 -11.78 -14.73 -5.33
CA ASN A 40 -12.99 -14.75 -4.51
C ASN A 40 -12.91 -15.85 -3.45
N GLY A 41 -13.39 -15.57 -2.25
CA GLY A 41 -13.49 -16.56 -1.20
C GLY A 41 -13.31 -16.00 0.20
N ASN A 42 -13.22 -16.91 1.17
CA ASN A 42 -12.94 -16.49 2.54
C ASN A 42 -11.43 -16.35 2.73
N VAL A 43 -10.99 -15.20 3.21
CA VAL A 43 -9.61 -14.98 3.60
C VAL A 43 -9.49 -15.25 5.09
N LEU A 44 -8.79 -16.34 5.41
CA LEU A 44 -8.52 -16.75 6.78
C LEU A 44 -7.05 -16.49 7.07
N ASP A 45 -6.78 -15.64 8.04
CA ASP A 45 -5.46 -15.60 8.65
C ASP A 45 -5.46 -16.43 9.94
N LYS A 46 -4.84 -17.61 9.86
CA LYS A 46 -4.75 -18.55 11.00
C LYS A 46 -3.99 -17.96 12.20
N HIS A 47 -3.09 -17.04 11.96
CA HIS A 47 -2.27 -16.42 13.01
C HIS A 47 -2.95 -15.24 13.71
N ARG A 48 -4.01 -14.65 13.08
CA ARG A 48 -4.54 -13.33 13.44
C ARG A 48 -6.01 -13.30 13.83
N LYS A 49 -6.68 -14.44 13.80
CA LYS A 49 -8.12 -14.56 14.13
C LYS A 49 -9.07 -13.71 13.27
N ILE A 50 -8.59 -13.11 12.19
CA ILE A 50 -9.41 -12.28 11.30
C ILE A 50 -9.87 -13.12 10.12
N THR A 51 -11.16 -13.11 9.89
CA THR A 51 -11.79 -13.76 8.75
C THR A 51 -12.54 -12.73 7.94
N ILE A 52 -12.06 -12.43 6.72
CA ILE A 52 -12.85 -11.70 5.74
C ILE A 52 -13.68 -12.72 4.98
N ARG A 53 -15.00 -12.71 5.22
CA ARG A 53 -15.93 -13.63 4.56
C ARG A 53 -16.34 -13.08 3.20
N ASN A 54 -16.47 -13.98 2.21
CA ASN A 54 -16.93 -13.64 0.86
C ASN A 54 -16.14 -12.48 0.21
N ALA A 55 -14.85 -12.39 0.48
CA ALA A 55 -13.98 -11.41 -0.15
C ALA A 55 -14.04 -11.54 -1.67
N LYS A 56 -14.14 -10.43 -2.36
CA LYS A 56 -14.22 -10.38 -3.82
C LYS A 56 -12.88 -10.00 -4.43
N ARG A 57 -12.54 -10.63 -5.54
CA ARG A 57 -11.37 -10.27 -6.33
C ARG A 57 -11.39 -8.78 -6.70
N GLY A 58 -10.26 -8.09 -6.57
CA GLY A 58 -10.14 -6.66 -6.83
C GLY A 58 -10.64 -5.79 -5.67
N THR A 59 -10.85 -6.36 -4.47
CA THR A 59 -11.13 -5.58 -3.27
C THR A 59 -9.83 -5.31 -2.51
N VAL A 60 -9.63 -4.05 -2.17
CA VAL A 60 -8.60 -3.59 -1.23
C VAL A 60 -9.29 -3.27 0.09
N TYR A 61 -8.89 -3.94 1.16
CA TYR A 61 -9.28 -3.57 2.51
C TYR A 61 -8.18 -2.73 3.13
N LEU A 62 -8.52 -1.57 3.68
CA LEU A 62 -7.62 -0.73 4.47
C LEU A 62 -8.14 -0.68 5.91
N ASP A 63 -7.25 -0.85 6.87
CA ASP A 63 -7.64 -0.73 8.27
C ASP A 63 -8.06 0.71 8.57
N PRO A 64 -9.29 0.94 9.07
CA PRO A 64 -9.83 2.29 9.27
C PRO A 64 -8.99 3.12 10.25
N ARG A 65 -8.26 2.47 11.15
CA ARG A 65 -7.42 3.14 12.16
C ARG A 65 -6.16 3.77 11.59
N VAL A 66 -5.70 3.35 10.40
CA VAL A 66 -4.44 3.83 9.81
C VAL A 66 -4.43 5.34 9.63
N SER A 67 -5.55 5.95 9.23
CA SER A 67 -5.62 7.39 8.97
C SER A 67 -5.50 8.24 10.22
N TYR A 68 -5.98 7.78 11.39
CA TYR A 68 -5.97 8.55 12.63
C TYR A 68 -4.95 8.07 13.67
N GLU A 69 -4.59 6.79 13.70
CA GLU A 69 -3.52 6.30 14.58
C GLU A 69 -2.11 6.49 13.98
N ARG A 70 -2.02 6.65 12.66
CA ARG A 70 -0.78 6.90 11.94
C ARG A 70 -0.82 8.23 11.21
N SER A 71 -1.29 8.23 9.96
CA SER A 71 -1.49 9.45 9.17
C SER A 71 -2.26 9.15 7.87
N VAL A 72 -2.84 10.20 7.28
CA VAL A 72 -3.41 10.14 5.93
C VAL A 72 -2.33 9.73 4.91
N GLY A 73 -1.09 10.19 5.08
CA GLY A 73 0.06 9.80 4.24
C GLY A 73 0.31 8.30 4.30
N THR A 74 0.27 7.69 5.49
CA THR A 74 0.42 6.24 5.67
C THR A 74 -0.72 5.49 4.96
N LYS A 75 -1.98 5.91 5.12
CA LYS A 75 -3.11 5.32 4.43
C LYS A 75 -2.93 5.36 2.90
N ARG A 76 -2.52 6.50 2.37
CA ARG A 76 -2.27 6.67 0.93
C ARG A 76 -1.12 5.80 0.42
N THR A 77 -0.05 5.68 1.22
CA THR A 77 1.08 4.79 0.89
C THR A 77 0.63 3.33 0.89
N THR A 78 -0.22 2.94 1.83
CA THR A 78 -0.83 1.60 1.86
C THR A 78 -1.67 1.36 0.61
N LEU A 79 -2.53 2.30 0.22
CA LEU A 79 -3.33 2.16 -1.01
C LEU A 79 -2.45 2.04 -2.26
N ALA A 80 -1.38 2.84 -2.37
CA ALA A 80 -0.43 2.75 -3.48
C ALA A 80 0.31 1.39 -3.50
N HIS A 81 0.62 0.84 -2.34
CA HIS A 81 1.20 -0.48 -2.16
C HIS A 81 0.27 -1.58 -2.69
N GLU A 82 -1.02 -1.55 -2.33
CA GLU A 82 -2.01 -2.51 -2.81
C GLU A 82 -2.30 -2.36 -4.31
N CYS A 83 -2.34 -1.12 -4.83
CA CYS A 83 -2.42 -0.87 -6.27
C CYS A 83 -1.24 -1.47 -7.03
N PHE A 84 -0.02 -1.37 -6.47
CA PHE A 84 1.16 -1.99 -7.09
C PHE A 84 1.07 -3.50 -7.09
N HIS A 85 0.63 -4.14 -5.99
CA HIS A 85 0.38 -5.57 -5.96
C HIS A 85 -0.62 -5.98 -7.04
N TRP A 86 -1.74 -5.26 -7.18
CA TRP A 86 -2.73 -5.52 -8.21
C TRP A 86 -2.15 -5.41 -9.61
N TYR A 87 -1.40 -4.37 -9.88
CA TYR A 87 -0.78 -4.14 -11.19
C TYR A 87 0.27 -5.20 -11.54
N ARG A 88 1.16 -5.53 -10.61
CA ARG A 88 2.39 -6.30 -10.90
C ARG A 88 2.27 -7.78 -10.61
N HIS A 89 1.53 -8.17 -9.57
CA HIS A 89 1.59 -9.53 -9.03
C HIS A 89 0.39 -10.41 -9.38
N GLN A 90 -0.63 -9.90 -10.11
CA GLN A 90 -1.75 -10.71 -10.59
C GLN A 90 -1.32 -11.99 -11.35
N PRO A 91 -0.35 -11.95 -12.29
CA PRO A 91 0.04 -13.13 -13.05
C PRO A 91 0.53 -14.27 -12.14
N TYR A 92 1.25 -13.95 -11.06
CA TYR A 92 1.70 -14.94 -10.08
C TYR A 92 0.49 -15.64 -9.42
N HIS A 93 -0.50 -14.89 -8.96
CA HIS A 93 -1.68 -15.45 -8.30
C HIS A 93 -2.55 -16.28 -9.24
N VAL A 94 -2.65 -15.87 -10.51
CA VAL A 94 -3.33 -16.66 -11.55
C VAL A 94 -2.60 -17.98 -11.78
N LEU A 95 -1.27 -17.96 -11.90
CA LEU A 95 -0.46 -19.17 -12.07
C LEU A 95 -0.61 -20.11 -10.86
N MET A 96 -0.49 -19.60 -9.64
CA MET A 96 -0.62 -20.41 -8.42
C MET A 96 -2.00 -21.07 -8.31
N LYS A 97 -3.04 -20.41 -8.77
CA LYS A 97 -4.38 -20.97 -8.87
C LYS A 97 -4.44 -22.11 -9.89
N MET A 98 -3.81 -21.94 -11.05
CA MET A 98 -3.80 -22.93 -12.13
C MET A 98 -3.07 -24.22 -11.75
N ILE A 99 -1.98 -24.13 -10.99
CA ILE A 99 -1.21 -25.30 -10.54
C ILE A 99 -1.82 -26.00 -9.30
N GLY A 100 -3.00 -25.55 -8.86
CA GLY A 100 -3.71 -26.21 -7.76
C GLY A 100 -3.07 -25.99 -6.38
N SER A 101 -2.25 -24.97 -6.21
CA SER A 101 -1.72 -24.57 -4.89
C SER A 101 -2.89 -24.21 -3.98
N ASN A 102 -3.15 -25.08 -2.98
CA ASN A 102 -4.20 -24.85 -1.96
C ASN A 102 -3.77 -23.86 -0.88
N ASP A 103 -2.61 -23.24 -1.02
CA ASP A 103 -2.14 -22.23 -0.07
C ASP A 103 -3.03 -21.00 -0.16
N ASN A 104 -3.52 -20.55 1.00
CA ASN A 104 -4.25 -19.27 1.16
C ASN A 104 -3.46 -18.06 0.64
N LEU A 105 -2.16 -18.20 0.38
CA LEU A 105 -1.27 -17.24 -0.25
C LEU A 105 -1.71 -16.79 -1.65
N GLY A 106 -2.44 -17.62 -2.39
CA GLY A 106 -2.97 -17.27 -3.71
C GLY A 106 -4.15 -16.30 -3.69
N ARG A 107 -4.75 -16.02 -2.53
CA ARG A 107 -6.01 -15.25 -2.42
C ARG A 107 -5.82 -13.82 -1.98
N ALA A 108 -4.85 -13.55 -1.11
CA ALA A 108 -4.59 -12.20 -0.61
C ALA A 108 -3.10 -12.01 -0.30
N ILE A 109 -2.63 -10.78 -0.50
CA ILE A 109 -1.36 -10.30 0.06
C ILE A 109 -1.71 -9.23 1.09
N GLN A 110 -0.97 -9.19 2.18
CA GLN A 110 -1.22 -8.29 3.30
C GLN A 110 -0.03 -7.38 3.53
N CYS A 111 -0.26 -6.07 3.49
CA CYS A 111 0.74 -5.07 3.81
C CYS A 111 1.06 -5.08 5.32
N GLN A 112 2.26 -5.52 5.67
CA GLN A 112 2.78 -5.53 7.04
C GLN A 112 3.69 -4.35 7.32
N ILE A 113 3.62 -3.79 8.54
CA ILE A 113 4.55 -2.77 9.02
C ILE A 113 5.97 -3.34 9.14
N ALA A 114 6.11 -4.57 9.63
CA ALA A 114 7.38 -5.11 10.07
C ALA A 114 7.99 -6.14 9.13
N ALA A 115 9.24 -5.94 9.06
CA ALA A 115 10.42 -6.73 9.10
C ALA A 115 10.57 -7.75 7.98
N ASN A 116 11.31 -7.29 7.01
CA ASN A 116 12.12 -8.18 6.22
C ASN A 116 13.15 -8.83 7.13
N THR A 117 13.16 -10.15 7.20
CA THR A 117 14.32 -10.85 7.69
C THR A 117 15.52 -10.39 6.86
N THR A 118 16.63 -10.04 7.51
CA THR A 118 17.84 -9.51 6.85
C THR A 118 18.49 -10.52 5.90
N ASP A 119 18.08 -11.77 5.94
CA ASP A 119 18.61 -12.88 5.14
C ASP A 119 17.72 -13.13 3.90
N SER A 120 18.07 -12.45 2.80
CA SER A 120 17.34 -12.54 1.52
C SER A 120 17.36 -13.95 0.89
N ASP A 121 18.30 -14.80 1.28
CA ASP A 121 18.43 -16.16 0.73
C ASP A 121 17.26 -17.08 1.17
N LYS A 122 16.55 -16.68 2.21
CA LYS A 122 15.38 -17.40 2.75
C LYS A 122 14.04 -16.82 2.28
N TRP A 123 14.06 -15.79 1.44
CA TRP A 123 12.85 -15.12 1.00
C TRP A 123 12.01 -15.99 0.07
N LYS A 124 10.74 -16.07 0.36
CA LYS A 124 9.72 -16.66 -0.51
C LYS A 124 9.25 -15.64 -1.55
N ALA A 125 8.52 -16.10 -2.54
CA ALA A 125 7.98 -15.22 -3.59
C ALA A 125 7.17 -14.04 -3.02
N VAL A 126 6.39 -14.27 -1.94
CA VAL A 126 5.61 -13.22 -1.28
C VAL A 126 6.51 -12.17 -0.62
N ASP A 127 7.63 -12.57 -0.01
CA ASP A 127 8.57 -11.63 0.64
C ASP A 127 9.18 -10.68 -0.40
N TRP A 128 9.53 -11.21 -1.58
CA TRP A 128 10.00 -10.41 -2.70
C TRP A 128 8.93 -9.46 -3.24
N MET A 129 7.69 -9.91 -3.35
CA MET A 129 6.56 -9.06 -3.77
C MET A 129 6.32 -7.93 -2.78
N GLU A 130 6.34 -8.21 -1.48
CA GLU A 130 6.23 -7.21 -0.41
C GLU A 130 7.37 -6.19 -0.46
N TRP A 131 8.61 -6.65 -0.64
CA TRP A 131 9.77 -5.77 -0.77
C TRP A 131 9.63 -4.83 -1.97
N GLN A 132 9.20 -5.34 -3.13
CA GLN A 132 8.97 -4.53 -4.32
C GLN A 132 7.89 -3.47 -4.07
N ALA A 133 6.76 -3.86 -3.49
CA ALA A 133 5.65 -2.96 -3.24
C ALA A 133 6.03 -1.84 -2.23
N LYS A 134 6.74 -2.18 -1.15
CA LYS A 134 7.27 -1.21 -0.19
C LYS A 134 8.24 -0.21 -0.84
N GLY A 135 9.08 -0.68 -1.76
CA GLY A 135 10.01 0.19 -2.47
C GLY A 135 9.35 1.09 -3.51
N VAL A 136 8.28 0.66 -4.13
CA VAL A 136 7.62 1.37 -5.25
C VAL A 136 6.53 2.32 -4.78
N ALA A 137 5.74 1.97 -3.77
CA ALA A 137 4.61 2.77 -3.30
C ALA A 137 4.97 4.24 -2.98
N PRO A 138 6.05 4.54 -2.23
CA PRO A 138 6.46 5.92 -2.00
C PRO A 138 6.86 6.65 -3.30
N ARG A 139 7.46 5.93 -4.26
CA ARG A 139 7.87 6.52 -5.54
C ARG A 139 6.69 6.84 -6.44
N ILE A 140 5.58 6.11 -6.32
CA ILE A 140 4.32 6.44 -6.98
C ILE A 140 3.79 7.76 -6.44
N LEU A 141 3.74 7.93 -5.12
CA LEU A 141 3.18 9.11 -4.46
C LEU A 141 4.08 10.34 -4.55
N MET A 142 5.39 10.14 -4.62
CA MET A 142 6.42 11.19 -4.68
C MET A 142 7.30 11.02 -5.93
N PRO A 143 6.77 11.29 -7.13
CA PRO A 143 7.57 11.24 -8.36
C PRO A 143 8.73 12.24 -8.29
N ALA A 144 9.95 11.78 -8.53
CA ALA A 144 11.19 12.54 -8.25
C ALA A 144 11.20 13.97 -8.84
N LYS A 145 10.74 14.13 -10.11
CA LYS A 145 10.72 15.45 -10.78
C LYS A 145 9.82 16.44 -10.06
N THR A 146 8.58 16.09 -9.79
CA THR A 146 7.58 16.97 -9.17
C THR A 146 7.86 17.19 -7.68
N THR A 147 8.38 16.18 -6.99
CA THR A 147 8.83 16.32 -5.60
C THR A 147 9.98 17.32 -5.49
N ARG A 148 10.99 17.22 -6.37
CA ARG A 148 12.08 18.22 -6.42
C ARG A 148 11.56 19.63 -6.65
N LEU A 149 10.67 19.82 -7.64
CA LEU A 149 10.06 21.11 -7.91
C LEU A 149 9.30 21.69 -6.70
N LYS A 150 8.58 20.83 -5.97
CA LYS A 150 7.86 21.24 -4.76
C LYS A 150 8.83 21.69 -3.65
N VAL A 151 9.91 20.93 -3.43
CA VAL A 151 10.96 21.29 -2.46
C VAL A 151 11.59 22.62 -2.83
N GLU A 152 11.98 22.83 -4.09
CA GLU A 152 12.56 24.11 -4.58
C GLU A 152 11.59 25.27 -4.36
N GLN A 153 10.29 25.10 -4.61
CA GLN A 153 9.26 26.10 -4.33
C GLN A 153 9.14 26.44 -2.84
N LEU A 154 9.18 25.43 -1.98
CA LEU A 154 9.11 25.64 -0.52
C LEU A 154 10.36 26.35 -0.01
N LEU A 155 11.56 25.95 -0.43
CA LEU A 155 12.80 26.62 -0.07
C LEU A 155 12.80 28.09 -0.49
N ALA A 156 12.32 28.40 -1.70
CA ALA A 156 12.22 29.77 -2.19
C ALA A 156 11.17 30.62 -1.42
N ALA A 157 10.07 29.99 -0.99
CA ALA A 157 8.99 30.69 -0.28
C ALA A 157 9.33 31.00 1.20
N TYR A 158 10.07 30.11 1.84
CA TYR A 158 10.34 30.20 3.29
C TYR A 158 11.76 30.60 3.65
N GLY A 159 12.61 30.90 2.66
CA GLY A 159 13.93 31.53 2.87
C GLY A 159 14.99 30.67 3.53
N GLY A 160 14.71 29.42 3.88
CA GLY A 160 15.64 28.53 4.55
C GLY A 160 15.21 27.06 4.57
N ALA A 161 16.17 26.18 4.84
CA ALA A 161 15.90 24.75 4.85
C ALA A 161 15.04 24.34 6.06
N ASP A 162 15.19 24.99 7.20
CA ASP A 162 14.49 24.65 8.44
C ASP A 162 12.99 25.01 8.35
N ASP A 163 12.68 26.23 7.92
CA ASP A 163 11.29 26.68 7.74
C ASP A 163 10.59 25.93 6.61
N ALA A 164 11.31 25.66 5.51
CA ALA A 164 10.79 24.86 4.41
C ALA A 164 10.54 23.40 4.81
N SER A 165 11.33 22.85 5.72
CA SER A 165 11.14 21.48 6.23
C SER A 165 9.87 21.36 7.06
N ILE A 166 9.56 22.33 7.91
CA ILE A 166 8.34 22.40 8.71
C ILE A 166 7.11 22.53 7.80
N ALA A 167 7.14 23.48 6.85
CA ALA A 167 6.06 23.70 5.91
C ALA A 167 5.82 22.51 4.97
N ALA A 168 6.88 21.78 4.58
CA ALA A 168 6.76 20.54 3.81
C ALA A 168 6.07 19.45 4.62
N TYR A 169 6.37 19.34 5.92
CA TYR A 169 5.73 18.38 6.80
C TYR A 169 4.23 18.69 6.98
N GLU A 170 3.88 19.93 7.19
CA GLU A 170 2.48 20.37 7.33
C GLU A 170 1.67 20.16 6.05
N ASN A 171 2.25 20.46 4.88
CA ASN A 171 1.58 20.26 3.58
C ASN A 171 1.48 18.80 3.10
N VAL A 172 2.14 17.86 3.75
CA VAL A 172 1.98 16.41 3.46
C VAL A 172 0.79 15.81 4.22
N ILE A 173 0.31 16.52 5.25
CA ILE A 173 -0.79 16.07 6.11
C ILE A 173 -2.16 16.47 5.53
N ASP A 174 -2.24 17.54 4.72
CA ASP A 174 -3.44 17.97 4.00
C ASP A 174 -3.51 17.33 2.58
#